data_8a7f33a668339df68f6d1e096a1d4f67
#
_entry.id   8a7f33a668339df68f6d1e096a1d4f67
#
_cell.length_a   1.000
_cell.length_b   1.000
_cell.length_c   1.000
_cell.angle_alpha   90.00
_cell.angle_beta   90.00
_cell.angle_gamma   90.00
#
_symmetry.space_group_name_H-M   'P 1'
#
loop_
_entity.id
_entity.type
_entity.pdbx_description
1 polymer ?
#
loop_
_entity_poly.entity_id
_entity_poly.type
_entity_poly.pdbx_seq_one_letter_code
_entity_poly.pdbx_strand_id
1 'polypeptide(L)'
;MTNLLRKLFIKDYNNLQDKKIRQKHGNLASIFGIVSNIIICSIKIVVGLIFNLISLVADGFNNLADGASSIVSLIGFKLSGKPADKDHPYGHARIEYISGFIVSLIVFILGLQLILDSINDIIDNWGKQFTTMSDTYFIISIIVLVFSIIAKLLQGRVYKKIGNLISSQTLLAASTDSRNDVIATSGVLVGLIISKIFNFYTDGYLGLLIGLFILYSGINLIKESSNPLIGEKIDTDLLKQYIEKIKSYDGILGVHDVQIHAYGPNTYFATLHVEVDANSDILSTHDLIDNIEKEVQEQFNIITTIHMDPVVLNDPYTEEVKNNILPKLKELTYIKNIHDFRVVKGPTHTNIVFDVIVEIDNKMKDEEIKKEIVNLISSIDSTYRGVITVDRDYIAFH
;
A
#
# COMPACT_ATOMS: atom_id res chain seq x y z
N MET A 1 10.26 -24.22 20.47
CA MET A 1 11.13 -23.13 19.97
C MET A 1 10.51 -21.76 20.19
N THR A 2 9.37 -21.40 19.57
CA THR A 2 8.79 -20.02 19.67
C THR A 2 8.54 -19.56 21.11
N ASN A 3 7.98 -20.43 21.99
CA ASN A 3 7.78 -20.08 23.41
C ASN A 3 9.09 -19.88 24.16
N LEU A 4 10.13 -20.64 23.80
CA LEU A 4 11.48 -20.51 24.38
C LEU A 4 12.09 -19.16 23.98
N LEU A 5 12.02 -18.79 22.70
CA LEU A 5 12.49 -17.48 22.20
C LEU A 5 11.78 -16.33 22.92
N ARG A 6 10.45 -16.38 23.03
CA ARG A 6 9.68 -15.36 23.76
C ARG A 6 10.11 -15.23 25.22
N LYS A 7 10.28 -16.37 25.91
CA LYS A 7 10.69 -16.40 27.31
C LYS A 7 12.12 -15.88 27.54
N LEU A 8 13.03 -16.12 26.59
CA LEU A 8 14.42 -15.69 26.70
C LEU A 8 14.61 -14.19 26.41
N PHE A 9 13.87 -13.66 25.43
CA PHE A 9 14.13 -12.31 24.93
C PHE A 9 13.10 -11.26 25.35
N ILE A 10 11.94 -11.66 25.91
CA ILE A 10 10.89 -10.73 26.29
C ILE A 10 10.50 -10.93 27.75
N LYS A 11 10.79 -9.92 28.58
CA LYS A 11 10.32 -9.88 29.97
C LYS A 11 8.80 -9.65 29.96
N ASP A 12 8.05 -10.38 30.79
CA ASP A 12 6.58 -10.30 30.88
C ASP A 12 5.84 -10.67 29.58
N TYR A 13 6.40 -11.61 28.82
CA TYR A 13 5.96 -12.03 27.48
C TYR A 13 4.48 -12.45 27.35
N ASN A 14 3.77 -12.64 28.46
CA ASN A 14 2.35 -13.00 28.47
C ASN A 14 1.41 -11.78 28.49
N ASN A 15 1.92 -10.58 28.83
CA ASN A 15 1.11 -9.36 28.87
C ASN A 15 0.98 -8.73 27.48
N LEU A 16 0.09 -9.27 26.65
CA LEU A 16 -0.10 -8.85 25.26
C LEU A 16 -0.94 -7.57 25.10
N GLN A 17 -1.61 -7.11 26.19
CA GLN A 17 -2.35 -5.85 26.18
C GLN A 17 -1.41 -4.63 26.21
N ASP A 18 -0.19 -4.79 26.73
CA ASP A 18 0.83 -3.75 26.71
C ASP A 18 1.38 -3.59 25.28
N LYS A 19 1.17 -2.40 24.69
CA LYS A 19 1.65 -2.04 23.33
C LYS A 19 3.16 -2.25 23.17
N LYS A 20 3.97 -1.97 24.22
CA LYS A 20 5.42 -2.17 24.19
C LYS A 20 5.82 -3.65 24.13
N ILE A 21 5.09 -4.49 24.86
CA ILE A 21 5.33 -5.94 24.86
C ILE A 21 4.90 -6.56 23.53
N ARG A 22 3.76 -6.10 22.99
CA ARG A 22 3.31 -6.47 21.63
C ARG A 22 4.37 -6.12 20.58
N GLN A 23 4.92 -4.90 20.61
CA GLN A 23 5.99 -4.46 19.71
C GLN A 23 7.25 -5.31 19.85
N LYS A 24 7.66 -5.67 21.07
CA LYS A 24 8.81 -6.56 21.30
C LYS A 24 8.62 -7.93 20.66
N HIS A 25 7.41 -8.47 20.62
CA HIS A 25 7.10 -9.73 19.93
C HIS A 25 7.27 -9.60 18.41
N GLY A 26 6.77 -8.52 17.83
CA GLY A 26 6.96 -8.22 16.41
C GLY A 26 8.44 -8.09 16.05
N ASN A 27 9.20 -7.29 16.82
CA ASN A 27 10.64 -7.10 16.62
C ASN A 27 11.41 -8.42 16.76
N LEU A 28 11.09 -9.26 17.75
CA LEU A 28 11.72 -10.56 17.92
C LEU A 28 11.51 -11.46 16.71
N ALA A 29 10.28 -11.51 16.18
CA ALA A 29 9.99 -12.31 14.98
C ALA A 29 10.75 -11.78 13.76
N SER A 30 10.76 -10.46 13.55
CA SER A 30 11.45 -9.82 12.43
C SER A 30 12.97 -10.04 12.49
N ILE A 31 13.61 -9.83 13.66
CA ILE A 31 15.05 -10.06 13.84
C ILE A 31 15.38 -11.55 13.62
N PHE A 32 14.56 -12.47 14.14
CA PHE A 32 14.76 -13.91 13.90
C PHE A 32 14.71 -14.24 12.41
N GLY A 33 13.76 -13.64 11.67
CA GLY A 33 13.66 -13.81 10.23
C GLY A 33 14.85 -13.27 9.46
N ILE A 34 15.29 -12.06 9.78
CA ILE A 34 16.46 -11.44 9.13
C ILE A 34 17.72 -12.28 9.33
N VAL A 35 18.02 -12.64 10.58
CA VAL A 35 19.19 -13.45 10.89
C VAL A 35 19.13 -14.82 10.20
N SER A 36 17.96 -15.46 10.21
CA SER A 36 17.72 -16.73 9.53
C SER A 36 17.94 -16.61 8.01
N ASN A 37 17.36 -15.59 7.36
CA ASN A 37 17.50 -15.37 5.93
C ASN A 37 18.94 -15.05 5.52
N ILE A 38 19.67 -14.23 6.29
CA ILE A 38 21.09 -13.94 6.03
C ILE A 38 21.93 -15.22 6.10
N ILE A 39 21.73 -16.07 7.11
CA ILE A 39 22.46 -17.34 7.26
C ILE A 39 22.17 -18.25 6.07
N ILE A 40 20.90 -18.47 5.74
CA ILE A 40 20.49 -19.37 4.65
C ILE A 40 21.03 -18.85 3.31
N CYS A 41 20.86 -17.56 3.02
CA CYS A 41 21.37 -16.89 1.82
C CYS A 41 22.89 -17.08 1.69
N SER A 42 23.65 -16.74 2.74
CA SER A 42 25.11 -16.83 2.72
C SER A 42 25.59 -18.26 2.43
N ILE A 43 25.00 -19.27 3.08
CA ILE A 43 25.35 -20.67 2.87
C ILE A 43 25.04 -21.10 1.42
N LYS A 44 23.83 -20.78 0.92
CA LYS A 44 23.42 -21.14 -0.45
C LYS A 44 24.31 -20.49 -1.51
N ILE A 45 24.59 -19.20 -1.39
CA ILE A 45 25.42 -18.48 -2.35
C ILE A 45 26.86 -19.03 -2.33
N VAL A 46 27.46 -19.20 -1.16
CA VAL A 46 28.84 -19.71 -1.07
C VAL A 46 28.94 -21.11 -1.67
N VAL A 47 28.04 -22.02 -1.29
CA VAL A 47 28.05 -23.40 -1.81
C VAL A 47 27.72 -23.44 -3.31
N GLY A 48 26.75 -22.62 -3.75
CA GLY A 48 26.39 -22.50 -5.17
C GLY A 48 27.55 -22.02 -6.05
N LEU A 49 28.28 -21.00 -5.58
CA LEU A 49 29.47 -20.49 -6.31
C LEU A 49 30.64 -21.50 -6.33
N ILE A 50 30.90 -22.20 -5.20
CA ILE A 50 31.96 -23.20 -5.15
C ILE A 50 31.71 -24.36 -6.11
N PHE A 51 30.45 -24.76 -6.27
CA PHE A 51 30.08 -25.92 -7.05
C PHE A 51 29.48 -25.59 -8.44
N ASN A 52 29.49 -24.30 -8.82
CA ASN A 52 28.89 -23.80 -10.07
C ASN A 52 27.41 -24.22 -10.25
N LEU A 53 26.62 -24.14 -9.17
CA LEU A 53 25.20 -24.46 -9.16
C LEU A 53 24.38 -23.16 -9.21
N ILE A 54 24.04 -22.72 -10.41
CA ILE A 54 23.30 -21.46 -10.64
C ILE A 54 21.94 -21.48 -9.95
N SER A 55 21.23 -22.60 -9.99
CA SER A 55 19.94 -22.74 -9.30
C SER A 55 20.03 -22.55 -7.77
N LEU A 56 21.14 -22.99 -7.15
CA LEU A 56 21.38 -22.81 -5.72
C LEU A 56 21.74 -21.37 -5.38
N VAL A 57 22.52 -20.70 -6.24
CA VAL A 57 22.81 -19.26 -6.13
C VAL A 57 21.51 -18.45 -6.29
N ALA A 58 20.67 -18.80 -7.28
CA ALA A 58 19.36 -18.22 -7.51
C ALA A 58 18.46 -18.29 -6.29
N ASP A 59 18.34 -19.48 -5.70
CA ASP A 59 17.56 -19.70 -4.49
C ASP A 59 18.14 -18.95 -3.28
N GLY A 60 19.46 -18.75 -3.24
CA GLY A 60 20.16 -17.88 -2.28
C GLY A 60 19.75 -16.39 -2.46
N PHE A 61 19.73 -15.88 -3.68
CA PHE A 61 19.30 -14.51 -3.95
C PHE A 61 17.81 -14.28 -3.64
N ASN A 62 16.95 -15.28 -3.85
CA ASN A 62 15.56 -15.18 -3.41
C ASN A 62 15.47 -14.95 -1.89
N ASN A 63 16.23 -15.71 -1.10
CA ASN A 63 16.29 -15.51 0.37
C ASN A 63 16.92 -14.15 0.76
N LEU A 64 17.82 -13.60 -0.05
CA LEU A 64 18.35 -12.26 0.15
C LEU A 64 17.29 -11.19 -0.07
N ALA A 65 16.45 -11.32 -1.11
CA ALA A 65 15.33 -10.42 -1.38
C ALA A 65 14.32 -10.38 -0.22
N ASP A 66 14.00 -11.54 0.37
CA ASP A 66 13.13 -11.64 1.56
C ASP A 66 13.76 -10.97 2.79
N GLY A 67 15.08 -11.17 2.98
CA GLY A 67 15.86 -10.52 4.02
C GLY A 67 15.90 -9.01 3.84
N ALA A 68 16.06 -8.54 2.61
CA ALA A 68 16.09 -7.12 2.26
C ALA A 68 14.77 -6.43 2.58
N SER A 69 13.63 -7.02 2.26
CA SER A 69 12.31 -6.50 2.62
C SER A 69 12.17 -6.31 4.14
N SER A 70 12.71 -7.24 4.91
CA SER A 70 12.70 -7.17 6.38
C SER A 70 13.66 -6.09 6.93
N ILE A 71 14.81 -5.88 6.30
CA ILE A 71 15.79 -4.83 6.65
C ILE A 71 15.23 -3.45 6.35
N VAL A 72 14.59 -3.29 5.18
CA VAL A 72 13.95 -2.03 4.79
C VAL A 72 12.87 -1.64 5.79
N SER A 73 12.04 -2.60 6.19
CA SER A 73 11.03 -2.36 7.22
C SER A 73 11.66 -1.86 8.54
N LEU A 74 12.77 -2.46 8.99
CA LEU A 74 13.46 -2.03 10.22
C LEU A 74 14.11 -0.66 10.09
N ILE A 75 14.80 -0.39 8.98
CA ILE A 75 15.45 0.90 8.72
C ILE A 75 14.39 1.99 8.51
N GLY A 76 13.35 1.69 7.75
CA GLY A 76 12.21 2.55 7.53
C GLY A 76 11.56 2.96 8.85
N PHE A 77 11.24 2.02 9.72
CA PHE A 77 10.69 2.30 11.06
C PHE A 77 11.62 3.18 11.92
N LYS A 78 12.92 3.02 11.80
CA LYS A 78 13.88 3.79 12.61
C LYS A 78 14.08 5.22 12.07
N LEU A 79 14.12 5.40 10.76
CA LEU A 79 14.34 6.70 10.11
C LEU A 79 13.05 7.49 9.93
N SER A 80 11.94 6.84 9.63
CA SER A 80 10.62 7.49 9.51
C SER A 80 10.14 8.10 10.84
N GLY A 81 10.64 7.59 11.96
CA GLY A 81 10.36 8.14 13.30
C GLY A 81 11.12 9.43 13.66
N LYS A 82 11.98 9.97 12.76
CA LYS A 82 12.61 11.27 13.01
C LYS A 82 11.57 12.39 12.88
N PRO A 83 11.53 13.31 13.87
CA PRO A 83 10.63 14.47 13.81
C PRO A 83 10.98 15.38 12.62
N ALA A 84 10.08 16.31 12.34
CA ALA A 84 10.33 17.38 11.39
C ALA A 84 11.58 18.19 11.77
N ASP A 85 12.32 18.62 10.76
CA ASP A 85 13.47 19.54 10.89
C ASP A 85 13.36 20.69 9.86
N LYS A 86 14.39 21.53 9.76
CA LYS A 86 14.38 22.69 8.87
C LYS A 86 14.31 22.31 7.39
N ASP A 87 14.93 21.20 7.02
CA ASP A 87 14.99 20.73 5.63
C ASP A 87 13.78 19.88 5.27
N HIS A 88 13.16 19.23 6.28
CA HIS A 88 11.99 18.35 6.14
C HIS A 88 10.89 18.73 7.13
N PRO A 89 10.15 19.83 6.86
CA PRO A 89 9.15 20.39 7.79
C PRO A 89 7.94 19.47 8.04
N TYR A 90 7.71 18.49 7.16
CA TYR A 90 6.66 17.46 7.31
C TYR A 90 7.16 16.15 7.89
N GLY A 91 8.41 16.08 8.35
CA GLY A 91 9.05 14.89 8.88
C GLY A 91 9.68 13.99 7.81
N HIS A 92 10.17 12.83 8.25
CA HIS A 92 10.99 11.93 7.44
C HIS A 92 10.26 10.64 7.04
N ALA A 93 8.94 10.56 7.23
CA ALA A 93 8.19 9.32 7.06
C ALA A 93 8.30 8.70 5.64
N ARG A 94 8.46 9.52 4.60
CA ARG A 94 8.66 9.05 3.21
C ARG A 94 9.98 8.32 2.96
N ILE A 95 10.96 8.44 3.86
CA ILE A 95 12.24 7.69 3.75
C ILE A 95 11.98 6.17 3.72
N GLU A 96 10.93 5.69 4.37
CA GLU A 96 10.54 4.29 4.32
C GLU A 96 10.25 3.83 2.88
N TYR A 97 9.44 4.59 2.15
CA TYR A 97 9.09 4.28 0.76
C TYR A 97 10.30 4.38 -0.18
N ILE A 98 11.15 5.41 0.01
CA ILE A 98 12.38 5.58 -0.77
C ILE A 98 13.33 4.40 -0.53
N SER A 99 13.50 3.99 0.73
CA SER A 99 14.32 2.83 1.08
C SER A 99 13.78 1.55 0.44
N GLY A 100 12.46 1.35 0.51
CA GLY A 100 11.78 0.23 -0.16
C GLY A 100 12.01 0.23 -1.67
N PHE A 101 11.89 1.39 -2.30
CA PHE A 101 12.13 1.55 -3.73
C PHE A 101 13.58 1.22 -4.13
N ILE A 102 14.58 1.68 -3.37
CA ILE A 102 15.99 1.36 -3.63
C ILE A 102 16.23 -0.15 -3.54
N VAL A 103 15.70 -0.81 -2.52
CA VAL A 103 15.86 -2.27 -2.37
C VAL A 103 15.16 -3.03 -3.47
N SER A 104 13.96 -2.60 -3.87
CA SER A 104 13.24 -3.24 -4.97
C SER A 104 13.98 -3.14 -6.31
N LEU A 105 14.70 -2.02 -6.55
CA LEU A 105 15.60 -1.90 -7.71
C LEU A 105 16.78 -2.88 -7.63
N ILE A 106 17.37 -3.07 -6.44
CA ILE A 106 18.45 -4.06 -6.26
C ILE A 106 17.92 -5.46 -6.54
N VAL A 107 16.76 -5.84 -6.01
CA VAL A 107 16.12 -7.15 -6.28
C VAL A 107 15.85 -7.35 -7.78
N PHE A 108 15.33 -6.32 -8.44
CA PHE A 108 15.09 -6.33 -9.88
C PHE A 108 16.37 -6.59 -10.69
N ILE A 109 17.46 -5.85 -10.37
CA ILE A 109 18.76 -6.01 -11.04
C ILE A 109 19.32 -7.41 -10.81
N LEU A 110 19.24 -7.93 -9.57
CA LEU A 110 19.70 -9.29 -9.26
C LEU A 110 18.90 -10.34 -10.03
N GLY A 111 17.57 -10.19 -10.13
CA GLY A 111 16.72 -11.07 -10.93
C GLY A 111 17.11 -11.06 -12.42
N LEU A 112 17.37 -9.88 -12.99
CA LEU A 112 17.81 -9.73 -14.37
C LEU A 112 19.19 -10.39 -14.60
N GLN A 113 20.15 -10.12 -13.72
CA GLN A 113 21.50 -10.73 -13.80
C GLN A 113 21.41 -12.26 -13.78
N LEU A 114 20.58 -12.80 -12.88
CA LEU A 114 20.39 -14.24 -12.76
C LEU A 114 19.80 -14.88 -14.02
N ILE A 115 18.85 -14.20 -14.67
CA ILE A 115 18.30 -14.65 -15.97
C ILE A 115 19.42 -14.71 -17.02
N LEU A 116 20.25 -13.68 -17.11
CA LEU A 116 21.34 -13.63 -18.08
C LEU A 116 22.37 -14.75 -17.81
N ASP A 117 22.76 -14.95 -16.56
CA ASP A 117 23.68 -16.01 -16.17
C ASP A 117 23.10 -17.40 -16.48
N SER A 118 21.81 -17.61 -16.18
CA SER A 118 21.12 -18.87 -16.50
C SER A 118 21.01 -19.14 -17.98
N ILE A 119 20.75 -18.12 -18.81
CA ILE A 119 20.72 -18.25 -20.28
C ILE A 119 22.11 -18.62 -20.81
N ASN A 120 23.15 -17.92 -20.35
CA ASN A 120 24.52 -18.22 -20.75
C ASN A 120 24.90 -19.66 -20.37
N ASP A 121 24.55 -20.09 -19.17
CA ASP A 121 24.80 -21.44 -18.69
C ASP A 121 24.05 -22.52 -19.53
N ILE A 122 22.81 -22.25 -19.94
CA ILE A 122 22.07 -23.14 -20.86
C ILE A 122 22.77 -23.21 -22.21
N ILE A 123 23.20 -22.07 -22.77
CA ILE A 123 23.87 -22.02 -24.09
C ILE A 123 25.21 -22.74 -24.02
N ASP A 124 26.02 -22.49 -22.99
CA ASP A 124 27.34 -23.08 -22.82
C ASP A 124 27.28 -24.60 -22.64
N ASN A 125 26.20 -25.13 -22.06
CA ASN A 125 26.01 -26.55 -21.84
C ASN A 125 25.12 -27.24 -22.90
N TRP A 126 24.64 -26.49 -23.91
CA TRP A 126 23.80 -27.02 -24.97
C TRP A 126 24.55 -28.07 -25.82
N GLY A 127 24.00 -29.28 -25.86
CA GLY A 127 24.60 -30.39 -26.65
C GLY A 127 25.84 -30.99 -26.05
N LYS A 128 26.34 -30.53 -24.90
CA LYS A 128 27.45 -31.17 -24.20
C LYS A 128 26.96 -32.39 -23.40
N GLN A 129 27.80 -33.43 -23.35
CA GLN A 129 27.52 -34.53 -22.40
C GLN A 129 27.62 -34.02 -20.99
N PHE A 130 26.58 -34.27 -20.21
CA PHE A 130 26.55 -33.90 -18.80
C PHE A 130 27.64 -34.67 -18.05
N THR A 131 28.64 -33.97 -17.57
CA THR A 131 29.63 -34.53 -16.64
C THR A 131 28.94 -34.68 -15.29
N THR A 132 28.76 -35.93 -14.85
CA THR A 132 28.12 -36.22 -13.56
C THR A 132 28.78 -35.45 -12.43
N MET A 133 28.00 -34.68 -11.70
CA MET A 133 28.47 -34.01 -10.48
C MET A 133 29.13 -35.01 -9.54
N SER A 134 30.27 -34.65 -8.95
CA SER A 134 30.94 -35.46 -7.92
C SER A 134 29.95 -35.80 -6.80
N ASP A 135 30.00 -37.01 -6.29
CA ASP A 135 29.12 -37.45 -5.21
C ASP A 135 29.26 -36.56 -3.96
N THR A 136 30.44 -36.06 -3.68
CA THR A 136 30.71 -35.13 -2.57
C THR A 136 29.92 -33.84 -2.76
N TYR A 137 29.95 -33.25 -3.95
CA TYR A 137 29.26 -32.00 -4.24
C TYR A 137 27.74 -32.17 -4.20
N PHE A 138 27.25 -33.28 -4.73
CA PHE A 138 25.83 -33.64 -4.67
C PHE A 138 25.34 -33.75 -3.23
N ILE A 139 26.07 -34.48 -2.38
CA ILE A 139 25.70 -34.67 -0.97
C ILE A 139 25.70 -33.33 -0.22
N ILE A 140 26.72 -32.49 -0.40
CA ILE A 140 26.80 -31.19 0.25
C ILE A 140 25.62 -30.30 -0.18
N SER A 141 25.29 -30.25 -1.47
CA SER A 141 24.16 -29.47 -1.99
C SER A 141 22.83 -29.93 -1.41
N ILE A 142 22.59 -31.25 -1.32
CA ILE A 142 21.41 -31.82 -0.65
C ILE A 142 21.33 -31.38 0.81
N ILE A 143 22.44 -31.49 1.55
CA ILE A 143 22.47 -31.10 2.96
C ILE A 143 22.09 -29.62 3.13
N VAL A 144 22.63 -28.73 2.28
CA VAL A 144 22.32 -27.29 2.30
C VAL A 144 20.85 -27.01 1.98
N LEU A 145 20.30 -27.67 0.95
CA LEU A 145 18.89 -27.50 0.56
C LEU A 145 17.95 -28.01 1.65
N VAL A 146 18.20 -29.21 2.21
CA VAL A 146 17.40 -29.78 3.30
C VAL A 146 17.49 -28.89 4.56
N PHE A 147 18.69 -28.40 4.91
CA PHE A 147 18.86 -27.45 6.01
C PHE A 147 18.03 -26.18 5.77
N SER A 148 18.07 -25.63 4.56
CA SER A 148 17.29 -24.47 4.18
C SER A 148 15.79 -24.70 4.32
N ILE A 149 15.27 -25.82 3.83
CA ILE A 149 13.86 -26.21 3.96
C ILE A 149 13.45 -26.25 5.43
N ILE A 150 14.26 -26.93 6.28
CA ILE A 150 13.99 -27.02 7.72
C ILE A 150 13.97 -25.63 8.36
N ALA A 151 14.96 -24.81 8.05
CA ALA A 151 15.07 -23.45 8.60
C ALA A 151 13.88 -22.56 8.21
N LYS A 152 13.44 -22.60 6.94
CA LYS A 152 12.25 -21.87 6.45
C LYS A 152 10.96 -22.41 7.07
N LEU A 153 10.80 -23.72 7.26
CA LEU A 153 9.67 -24.28 8.00
C LEU A 153 9.62 -23.79 9.45
N LEU A 154 10.77 -23.70 10.12
CA LEU A 154 10.86 -23.21 11.49
C LEU A 154 10.54 -21.70 11.53
N GLN A 155 11.05 -20.93 10.58
CA GLN A 155 10.78 -19.49 10.44
C GLN A 155 9.28 -19.23 10.23
N GLY A 156 8.64 -19.92 9.29
CA GLY A 156 7.22 -19.82 9.03
C GLY A 156 6.36 -20.16 10.26
N ARG A 157 6.77 -21.19 11.05
CA ARG A 157 6.08 -21.53 12.30
C ARG A 157 6.22 -20.43 13.36
N VAL A 158 7.38 -19.78 13.47
CA VAL A 158 7.60 -18.66 14.39
C VAL A 158 6.74 -17.48 14.00
N TYR A 159 6.75 -17.10 12.71
CA TYR A 159 5.94 -16.01 12.19
C TYR A 159 4.44 -16.25 12.41
N LYS A 160 3.93 -17.44 12.03
CA LYS A 160 2.52 -17.78 12.23
C LYS A 160 2.11 -17.70 13.70
N LYS A 161 2.92 -18.27 14.60
CA LYS A 161 2.60 -18.31 16.02
C LYS A 161 2.61 -16.93 16.66
N ILE A 162 3.62 -16.08 16.36
CA ILE A 162 3.69 -14.72 16.88
C ILE A 162 2.67 -13.85 16.18
N GLY A 163 2.49 -13.96 14.86
CA GLY A 163 1.50 -13.23 14.09
C GLY A 163 0.08 -13.39 14.62
N ASN A 164 -0.34 -14.65 14.87
CA ASN A 164 -1.62 -14.94 15.50
C ASN A 164 -1.74 -14.36 16.92
N LEU A 165 -0.64 -14.42 17.69
CA LEU A 165 -0.62 -13.97 19.07
C LEU A 165 -0.81 -12.45 19.22
N ILE A 166 -0.22 -11.66 18.29
CA ILE A 166 -0.30 -10.21 18.29
C ILE A 166 -1.24 -9.66 17.20
N SER A 167 -1.99 -10.51 16.50
CA SER A 167 -2.90 -10.17 15.41
C SER A 167 -2.19 -9.32 14.32
N SER A 168 -0.97 -9.73 13.93
CA SER A 168 -0.17 -9.03 12.94
C SER A 168 -0.32 -9.67 11.56
N GLN A 169 -0.99 -8.98 10.64
CA GLN A 169 -1.14 -9.42 9.25
C GLN A 169 0.21 -9.52 8.53
N THR A 170 1.13 -8.60 8.81
CA THR A 170 2.49 -8.61 8.25
C THR A 170 3.24 -9.90 8.59
N LEU A 171 3.18 -10.38 9.84
CA LEU A 171 3.82 -11.64 10.23
C LEU A 171 3.11 -12.85 9.65
N LEU A 172 1.79 -12.79 9.46
CA LEU A 172 1.03 -13.86 8.80
C LEU A 172 1.39 -13.95 7.31
N ALA A 173 1.53 -12.81 6.63
CA ALA A 173 2.03 -12.75 5.26
C ALA A 173 3.45 -13.33 5.17
N ALA A 174 4.39 -12.90 6.02
CA ALA A 174 5.75 -13.43 6.08
C ALA A 174 5.79 -14.95 6.36
N SER A 175 4.81 -15.49 7.11
CA SER A 175 4.66 -16.94 7.28
C SER A 175 4.29 -17.65 5.98
N THR A 176 3.45 -17.02 5.17
CA THR A 176 3.04 -17.55 3.85
C THR A 176 4.22 -17.53 2.88
N ASP A 177 4.99 -16.44 2.86
CA ASP A 177 6.20 -16.31 2.05
C ASP A 177 7.22 -17.39 2.42
N SER A 178 7.46 -17.62 3.72
CA SER A 178 8.35 -18.73 4.16
C SER A 178 7.89 -20.10 3.70
N ARG A 179 6.58 -20.32 3.51
CA ARG A 179 6.05 -21.58 2.93
C ARG A 179 6.28 -21.66 1.43
N ASN A 180 6.14 -20.54 0.70
CA ASN A 180 6.42 -20.47 -0.73
C ASN A 180 7.91 -20.77 -1.00
N ASP A 181 8.80 -20.26 -0.14
CA ASP A 181 10.23 -20.54 -0.20
C ASP A 181 10.56 -22.04 -0.02
N VAL A 182 9.84 -22.71 0.88
CA VAL A 182 9.98 -24.18 1.04
C VAL A 182 9.61 -24.89 -0.26
N ILE A 183 8.56 -24.45 -0.96
CA ILE A 183 8.15 -25.02 -2.25
C ILE A 183 9.23 -24.78 -3.31
N ALA A 184 9.72 -23.54 -3.43
CA ALA A 184 10.76 -23.18 -4.38
C ALA A 184 12.07 -23.98 -4.15
N THR A 185 12.58 -24.00 -2.91
CA THR A 185 13.79 -24.75 -2.54
C THR A 185 13.59 -26.26 -2.73
N SER A 186 12.37 -26.80 -2.51
CA SER A 186 12.07 -28.19 -2.81
C SER A 186 12.11 -28.47 -4.31
N GLY A 187 11.69 -27.54 -5.15
CA GLY A 187 11.83 -27.62 -6.60
C GLY A 187 13.30 -27.73 -7.03
N VAL A 188 14.20 -26.90 -6.45
CA VAL A 188 15.64 -26.99 -6.70
C VAL A 188 16.20 -28.35 -6.27
N LEU A 189 15.79 -28.84 -5.10
CA LEU A 189 16.21 -30.15 -4.59
C LEU A 189 15.81 -31.29 -5.52
N VAL A 190 14.55 -31.29 -6.00
CA VAL A 190 14.05 -32.27 -6.96
C VAL A 190 14.82 -32.18 -8.28
N GLY A 191 15.05 -30.97 -8.80
CA GLY A 191 15.85 -30.76 -10.01
C GLY A 191 17.28 -31.31 -9.88
N LEU A 192 17.93 -31.08 -8.75
CA LEU A 192 19.27 -31.60 -8.49
C LEU A 192 19.27 -33.15 -8.48
N ILE A 193 18.26 -33.79 -7.88
CA ILE A 193 18.12 -35.24 -7.86
C ILE A 193 17.88 -35.80 -9.28
N ILE A 194 16.98 -35.15 -10.05
CA ILE A 194 16.72 -35.51 -11.45
C ILE A 194 17.98 -35.42 -12.29
N SER A 195 18.74 -34.34 -12.15
CA SER A 195 20.02 -34.13 -12.81
C SER A 195 21.00 -35.28 -12.54
N LYS A 196 21.10 -35.72 -11.30
CA LYS A 196 22.00 -36.81 -10.90
C LYS A 196 21.56 -38.18 -11.41
N ILE A 197 20.23 -38.49 -11.35
CA ILE A 197 19.71 -39.81 -11.70
C ILE A 197 19.69 -40.00 -13.23
N PHE A 198 19.24 -38.98 -13.96
CA PHE A 198 19.00 -39.09 -15.39
C PHE A 198 20.18 -38.59 -16.22
N ASN A 199 21.25 -38.09 -15.60
CA ASN A 199 22.36 -37.42 -16.26
C ASN A 199 21.88 -36.30 -17.20
N PHE A 200 20.84 -35.58 -16.77
CA PHE A 200 20.23 -34.50 -17.52
C PHE A 200 20.56 -33.17 -16.85
N TYR A 201 21.00 -32.21 -17.66
CA TYR A 201 21.34 -30.87 -17.17
C TYR A 201 20.07 -30.07 -16.89
N THR A 202 19.81 -29.76 -15.61
CA THR A 202 18.60 -29.02 -15.17
C THR A 202 18.91 -27.64 -14.61
N ASP A 203 20.18 -27.39 -14.22
CA ASP A 203 20.55 -26.27 -13.37
C ASP A 203 20.22 -24.90 -13.99
N GLY A 204 20.66 -24.64 -15.21
CA GLY A 204 20.35 -23.38 -15.91
C GLY A 204 18.85 -23.15 -16.12
N TYR A 205 18.07 -24.22 -16.39
CA TYR A 205 16.62 -24.10 -16.56
C TYR A 205 15.92 -23.74 -15.25
N LEU A 206 16.33 -24.33 -14.13
CA LEU A 206 15.83 -23.97 -12.79
C LEU A 206 16.25 -22.56 -12.39
N GLY A 207 17.50 -22.21 -12.64
CA GLY A 207 18.02 -20.85 -12.44
C GLY A 207 17.20 -19.81 -13.20
N LEU A 208 16.89 -20.08 -14.49
CA LEU A 208 16.06 -19.21 -15.31
C LEU A 208 14.65 -19.04 -14.73
N LEU A 209 14.00 -20.13 -14.33
CA LEU A 209 12.66 -20.09 -13.74
C LEU A 209 12.63 -19.28 -12.44
N ILE A 210 13.62 -19.47 -11.58
CA ILE A 210 13.76 -18.72 -10.32
C ILE A 210 14.07 -17.25 -10.62
N GLY A 211 14.96 -16.97 -11.58
CA GLY A 211 15.31 -15.63 -12.01
C GLY A 211 14.08 -14.84 -12.51
N LEU A 212 13.23 -15.48 -13.31
CA LEU A 212 11.95 -14.90 -13.76
C LEU A 212 11.01 -14.59 -12.59
N PHE A 213 10.94 -15.48 -11.61
CA PHE A 213 10.14 -15.27 -10.40
C PHE A 213 10.67 -14.09 -9.57
N ILE A 214 11.99 -13.98 -9.38
CA ILE A 214 12.62 -12.86 -8.67
C ILE A 214 12.39 -11.55 -9.42
N LEU A 215 12.53 -11.55 -10.75
CA LEU A 215 12.28 -10.37 -11.58
C LEU A 215 10.84 -9.89 -11.44
N TYR A 216 9.86 -10.81 -11.50
CA TYR A 216 8.45 -10.49 -11.28
C TYR A 216 8.19 -9.92 -9.88
N SER A 217 8.78 -10.52 -8.85
CA SER A 217 8.71 -10.03 -7.48
C SER A 217 9.32 -8.63 -7.35
N GLY A 218 10.48 -8.39 -7.97
CA GLY A 218 11.13 -7.08 -8.01
C GLY A 218 10.24 -6.00 -8.65
N ILE A 219 9.57 -6.30 -9.77
CA ILE A 219 8.62 -5.38 -10.42
C ILE A 219 7.45 -5.04 -9.49
N ASN A 220 6.89 -6.02 -8.79
CA ASN A 220 5.80 -5.78 -7.85
C ASN A 220 6.25 -4.93 -6.67
N LEU A 221 7.42 -5.22 -6.09
CA LEU A 221 8.00 -4.41 -5.02
C LEU A 221 8.28 -2.96 -5.44
N ILE A 222 8.74 -2.73 -6.70
CA ILE A 222 8.91 -1.39 -7.27
C ILE A 222 7.56 -0.65 -7.30
N LYS A 223 6.49 -1.30 -7.76
CA LYS A 223 5.14 -0.71 -7.79
C LYS A 223 4.65 -0.39 -6.39
N GLU A 224 4.73 -1.33 -5.46
CA GLU A 224 4.29 -1.16 -4.07
C GLU A 224 5.05 -0.03 -3.35
N SER A 225 6.35 0.12 -3.60
CA SER A 225 7.15 1.18 -3.00
C SER A 225 6.98 2.54 -3.66
N SER A 226 6.64 2.59 -4.97
CA SER A 226 6.45 3.84 -5.72
C SER A 226 5.03 4.39 -5.61
N ASN A 227 4.00 3.55 -5.50
CA ASN A 227 2.62 4.01 -5.42
C ASN A 227 2.37 5.05 -4.32
N PRO A 228 2.83 4.86 -3.06
CA PRO A 228 2.68 5.86 -2.01
C PRO A 228 3.45 7.17 -2.29
N LEU A 229 4.55 7.10 -3.06
CA LEU A 229 5.31 8.31 -3.44
C LEU A 229 4.58 9.12 -4.51
N ILE A 230 3.88 8.44 -5.44
CA ILE A 230 3.06 9.06 -6.48
C ILE A 230 1.78 9.65 -5.87
N GLY A 231 1.21 9.01 -4.87
CA GLY A 231 -0.04 9.37 -4.21
C GLY A 231 -1.05 8.24 -4.32
N GLU A 232 -0.94 7.26 -3.45
CA GLU A 232 -1.91 6.16 -3.36
C GLU A 232 -3.14 6.60 -2.57
N LYS A 233 -4.31 6.09 -2.97
CA LYS A 233 -5.55 6.31 -2.20
C LYS A 233 -5.43 5.72 -0.82
N ILE A 234 -6.00 6.42 0.17
CA ILE A 234 -6.11 5.93 1.54
C ILE A 234 -7.02 4.68 1.61
N ASP A 235 -6.85 3.89 2.65
CA ASP A 235 -7.74 2.76 2.96
C ASP A 235 -9.21 3.22 3.02
N THR A 236 -10.06 2.53 2.26
CA THR A 236 -11.47 2.86 2.07
C THR A 236 -12.26 2.83 3.39
N ASP A 237 -11.97 1.89 4.28
CA ASP A 237 -12.66 1.77 5.56
C ASP A 237 -12.25 2.88 6.54
N LEU A 238 -10.96 3.24 6.53
CA LEU A 238 -10.47 4.38 7.32
C LEU A 238 -11.11 5.68 6.87
N LEU A 239 -11.18 5.92 5.56
CA LEU A 239 -11.79 7.12 4.97
C LEU A 239 -13.28 7.22 5.36
N LYS A 240 -14.00 6.10 5.26
CA LYS A 240 -15.43 6.05 5.62
C LYS A 240 -15.66 6.40 7.10
N GLN A 241 -14.88 5.79 8.00
CA GLN A 241 -14.97 6.08 9.42
C GLN A 241 -14.63 7.55 9.74
N TYR A 242 -13.64 8.11 9.05
CA TYR A 242 -13.23 9.51 9.18
C TYR A 242 -14.35 10.47 8.76
N ILE A 243 -14.98 10.26 7.60
CA ILE A 243 -16.10 11.09 7.11
C ILE A 243 -17.33 10.94 8.03
N GLU A 244 -17.69 9.71 8.41
CA GLU A 244 -18.82 9.45 9.30
C GLU A 244 -18.63 10.14 10.68
N LYS A 245 -17.40 10.14 11.20
CA LYS A 245 -17.08 10.85 12.43
C LYS A 245 -17.34 12.35 12.29
N ILE A 246 -16.87 12.99 11.22
CA ILE A 246 -17.07 14.44 10.99
C ILE A 246 -18.57 14.75 10.82
N LYS A 247 -19.30 13.94 10.06
CA LYS A 247 -20.75 14.09 9.89
C LYS A 247 -21.55 13.92 11.18
N SER A 248 -20.99 13.27 12.20
CA SER A 248 -21.67 13.01 13.46
C SER A 248 -21.74 14.19 14.40
N TYR A 249 -21.02 15.29 14.11
CA TYR A 249 -21.07 16.48 14.97
C TYR A 249 -22.31 17.32 14.70
N ASP A 250 -22.95 17.74 15.78
CA ASP A 250 -24.08 18.68 15.70
C ASP A 250 -23.62 20.02 15.15
N GLY A 251 -24.34 20.56 14.18
CA GLY A 251 -23.97 21.77 13.42
C GLY A 251 -23.27 21.54 12.10
N ILE A 252 -22.88 20.29 11.76
CA ILE A 252 -22.38 19.90 10.44
C ILE A 252 -23.55 19.39 9.59
N LEU A 253 -23.81 20.06 8.47
CA LEU A 253 -24.91 19.75 7.55
C LEU A 253 -24.48 18.80 6.43
N GLY A 254 -23.23 18.94 5.96
CA GLY A 254 -22.66 18.14 4.90
C GLY A 254 -21.14 18.11 4.96
N VAL A 255 -20.53 17.10 4.31
CA VAL A 255 -19.08 16.96 4.13
C VAL A 255 -18.83 16.59 2.68
N HIS A 256 -17.98 17.37 1.99
CA HIS A 256 -17.61 17.14 0.60
C HIS A 256 -16.16 17.55 0.33
N ASP A 257 -15.67 17.37 -0.91
CA ASP A 257 -14.32 17.72 -1.37
C ASP A 257 -13.19 17.19 -0.49
N VAL A 258 -13.34 15.97 0.00
CA VAL A 258 -12.36 15.34 0.88
C VAL A 258 -11.13 14.94 0.07
N GLN A 259 -9.99 15.57 0.38
CA GLN A 259 -8.68 15.24 -0.18
C GLN A 259 -7.75 14.80 0.94
N ILE A 260 -7.21 13.58 0.84
CA ILE A 260 -6.29 13.04 1.84
C ILE A 260 -4.99 12.61 1.19
N HIS A 261 -3.87 13.10 1.71
CA HIS A 261 -2.53 12.80 1.25
C HIS A 261 -1.77 11.97 2.28
N ALA A 262 -1.27 10.78 1.86
CA ALA A 262 -0.33 10.02 2.67
C ALA A 262 1.07 10.63 2.55
N TYR A 263 1.65 11.05 3.66
CA TYR A 263 3.02 11.58 3.73
C TYR A 263 4.02 10.56 4.31
N GLY A 264 3.57 9.39 4.58
CA GLY A 264 4.33 8.27 5.13
C GLY A 264 3.38 7.28 5.81
N PRO A 265 3.89 6.15 6.30
CA PRO A 265 3.09 5.23 7.08
C PRO A 265 2.47 5.94 8.28
N ASN A 266 1.15 5.90 8.38
CA ASN A 266 0.38 6.51 9.47
C ASN A 266 0.56 8.05 9.62
N THR A 267 0.94 8.77 8.58
CA THR A 267 0.98 10.24 8.59
C THR A 267 0.17 10.74 7.40
N TYR A 268 -0.96 11.37 7.68
CA TYR A 268 -1.89 11.85 6.67
C TYR A 268 -2.19 13.32 6.87
N PHE A 269 -2.40 14.02 5.76
CA PHE A 269 -2.89 15.39 5.72
C PHE A 269 -4.20 15.38 4.94
N ALA A 270 -5.21 16.04 5.48
CA ALA A 270 -6.52 16.12 4.85
C ALA A 270 -6.96 17.58 4.71
N THR A 271 -7.60 17.86 3.59
CA THR A 271 -8.44 19.03 3.41
C THR A 271 -9.82 18.57 3.03
N LEU A 272 -10.83 19.24 3.56
CA LEU A 272 -12.23 18.95 3.23
C LEU A 272 -13.09 20.19 3.44
N HIS A 273 -14.29 20.15 2.89
CA HIS A 273 -15.32 21.15 3.07
C HIS A 273 -16.43 20.62 3.97
N VAL A 274 -16.95 21.48 4.82
CA VAL A 274 -18.14 21.20 5.62
C VAL A 274 -19.20 22.28 5.43
N GLU A 275 -20.41 21.85 5.22
CA GLU A 275 -21.57 22.72 5.17
C GLU A 275 -22.04 23.06 6.59
N VAL A 276 -22.24 24.35 6.86
CA VAL A 276 -22.70 24.89 8.14
C VAL A 276 -23.84 25.89 7.91
N ASP A 277 -24.73 26.10 8.90
CA ASP A 277 -25.79 27.11 8.76
C ASP A 277 -25.20 28.53 8.68
N ALA A 278 -25.50 29.24 7.60
CA ALA A 278 -25.07 30.63 7.36
C ALA A 278 -25.55 31.61 8.44
N ASN A 279 -26.59 31.28 9.20
CA ASN A 279 -27.12 32.09 10.28
C ASN A 279 -26.50 31.79 11.64
N SER A 280 -25.63 30.79 11.72
CA SER A 280 -24.89 30.47 12.97
C SER A 280 -23.90 31.55 13.33
N ASP A 281 -23.62 31.71 14.64
CA ASP A 281 -22.55 32.59 15.10
C ASP A 281 -21.19 32.09 14.60
N ILE A 282 -20.47 32.95 13.87
CA ILE A 282 -19.22 32.58 13.19
C ILE A 282 -18.14 32.14 14.19
N LEU A 283 -18.09 32.73 15.40
CA LEU A 283 -17.08 32.38 16.41
C LEU A 283 -17.38 30.99 17.00
N SER A 284 -18.64 30.72 17.27
CA SER A 284 -19.08 29.40 17.79
C SER A 284 -18.88 28.31 16.74
N THR A 285 -19.16 28.62 15.47
CA THR A 285 -18.93 27.67 14.37
C THR A 285 -17.44 27.39 14.15
N HIS A 286 -16.61 28.43 14.24
CA HIS A 286 -15.15 28.25 14.14
C HIS A 286 -14.60 27.41 15.30
N ASP A 287 -15.07 27.62 16.52
CA ASP A 287 -14.67 26.82 17.69
C ASP A 287 -15.07 25.33 17.53
N LEU A 288 -16.28 25.09 16.98
CA LEU A 288 -16.72 23.73 16.63
C LEU A 288 -15.75 23.07 15.65
N ILE A 289 -15.39 23.75 14.56
CA ILE A 289 -14.46 23.26 13.52
C ILE A 289 -13.08 22.95 14.13
N ASP A 290 -12.53 23.89 14.91
CA ASP A 290 -11.22 23.72 15.56
C ASP A 290 -11.19 22.50 16.52
N ASN A 291 -12.32 22.23 17.19
CA ASN A 291 -12.47 21.04 18.02
C ASN A 291 -12.55 19.75 17.17
N ILE A 292 -13.29 19.77 16.05
CA ILE A 292 -13.37 18.65 15.14
C ILE A 292 -11.97 18.32 14.57
N GLU A 293 -11.22 19.32 14.11
CA GLU A 293 -9.87 19.13 13.59
C GLU A 293 -8.95 18.45 14.61
N LYS A 294 -9.00 18.87 15.88
CA LYS A 294 -8.22 18.29 16.98
C LYS A 294 -8.63 16.85 17.28
N GLU A 295 -9.94 16.60 17.42
CA GLU A 295 -10.45 15.26 17.74
C GLU A 295 -10.16 14.24 16.63
N VAL A 296 -10.36 14.60 15.36
CA VAL A 296 -10.05 13.69 14.25
C VAL A 296 -8.56 13.45 14.11
N GLN A 297 -7.71 14.46 14.42
CA GLN A 297 -6.27 14.27 14.47
C GLN A 297 -5.87 13.28 15.57
N GLU A 298 -6.46 13.38 16.77
CA GLU A 298 -6.19 12.45 17.88
C GLU A 298 -6.68 11.03 17.58
N GLN A 299 -7.86 10.90 16.99
CA GLN A 299 -8.48 9.60 16.75
C GLN A 299 -7.88 8.85 15.54
N PHE A 300 -7.65 9.54 14.43
CA PHE A 300 -7.25 8.93 13.15
C PHE A 300 -5.80 9.21 12.77
N ASN A 301 -5.10 10.09 13.51
CA ASN A 301 -3.76 10.59 13.17
C ASN A 301 -3.72 11.26 11.78
N ILE A 302 -4.79 11.99 11.43
CA ILE A 302 -4.94 12.76 10.19
C ILE A 302 -4.91 14.24 10.55
N ILE A 303 -3.89 14.97 10.09
CA ILE A 303 -3.82 16.43 10.25
C ILE A 303 -4.80 17.04 9.27
N THR A 304 -5.87 17.62 9.78
CA THR A 304 -7.02 18.07 8.99
C THR A 304 -7.09 19.58 8.94
N THR A 305 -7.43 20.12 7.78
CA THR A 305 -7.87 21.52 7.60
C THR A 305 -9.25 21.51 7.00
N ILE A 306 -10.19 22.16 7.65
CA ILE A 306 -11.60 22.21 7.26
C ILE A 306 -11.96 23.59 6.71
N HIS A 307 -12.49 23.63 5.48
CA HIS A 307 -13.11 24.80 4.92
C HIS A 307 -14.60 24.81 5.26
N MET A 308 -15.10 25.96 5.76
CA MET A 308 -16.52 26.12 6.10
C MET A 308 -17.29 26.68 4.92
N ASP A 309 -18.32 25.98 4.46
CA ASP A 309 -19.25 26.45 3.43
C ASP A 309 -20.59 26.83 4.06
N PRO A 310 -20.91 28.14 4.15
CA PRO A 310 -22.15 28.57 4.75
C PRO A 310 -23.33 28.33 3.82
N VAL A 311 -24.32 27.57 4.30
CA VAL A 311 -25.56 27.25 3.60
C VAL A 311 -26.73 27.98 4.25
N VAL A 312 -27.53 28.70 3.45
CA VAL A 312 -28.74 29.34 3.95
C VAL A 312 -29.85 28.30 4.02
N LEU A 313 -30.27 27.98 5.25
CA LEU A 313 -31.36 27.02 5.47
C LEU A 313 -32.72 27.70 5.31
N ASN A 314 -33.70 26.93 4.78
CA ASN A 314 -35.09 27.34 4.67
C ASN A 314 -35.34 28.63 3.84
N ASP A 315 -34.47 28.94 2.88
CA ASP A 315 -34.74 30.00 1.91
C ASP A 315 -35.74 29.51 0.87
N PRO A 316 -37.01 30.06 0.84
CA PRO A 316 -38.04 29.56 -0.05
C PRO A 316 -37.66 29.69 -1.52
N TYR A 317 -36.90 30.73 -1.90
CA TYR A 317 -36.48 30.94 -3.28
C TYR A 317 -35.42 29.88 -3.71
N THR A 318 -34.43 29.64 -2.85
CA THR A 318 -33.43 28.60 -3.13
C THR A 318 -34.07 27.23 -3.22
N GLU A 319 -35.02 26.90 -2.34
CA GLU A 319 -35.74 25.64 -2.38
C GLU A 319 -36.61 25.48 -3.64
N GLU A 320 -37.30 26.56 -4.09
CA GLU A 320 -38.03 26.55 -5.36
C GLU A 320 -37.11 26.27 -6.55
N VAL A 321 -35.97 26.98 -6.64
CA VAL A 321 -34.99 26.79 -7.71
C VAL A 321 -34.41 25.38 -7.67
N LYS A 322 -34.07 24.87 -6.51
CA LYS A 322 -33.53 23.54 -6.29
C LYS A 322 -34.51 22.46 -6.74
N ASN A 323 -35.79 22.60 -6.39
CA ASN A 323 -36.84 21.66 -6.77
C ASN A 323 -37.12 21.67 -8.29
N ASN A 324 -36.86 22.78 -8.99
CA ASN A 324 -36.99 22.87 -10.43
C ASN A 324 -35.80 22.25 -11.18
N ILE A 325 -34.58 22.31 -10.62
CA ILE A 325 -33.33 21.93 -11.29
C ILE A 325 -32.90 20.48 -10.96
N LEU A 326 -32.94 20.08 -9.69
CA LEU A 326 -32.40 18.76 -9.28
C LEU A 326 -33.08 17.57 -9.96
N PRO A 327 -34.42 17.53 -10.15
CA PRO A 327 -35.03 16.41 -10.86
C PRO A 327 -34.52 16.26 -12.30
N LYS A 328 -34.27 17.37 -12.97
CA LYS A 328 -33.76 17.40 -14.33
C LYS A 328 -32.29 16.96 -14.42
N LEU A 329 -31.48 17.36 -13.46
CA LEU A 329 -30.08 16.92 -13.36
C LEU A 329 -29.98 15.41 -13.06
N LYS A 330 -30.90 14.84 -12.28
CA LYS A 330 -31.00 13.40 -12.02
C LYS A 330 -31.35 12.55 -13.24
N GLU A 331 -31.90 13.15 -14.29
CA GLU A 331 -32.13 12.48 -15.59
C GLU A 331 -30.77 12.20 -16.30
N LEU A 332 -29.72 12.96 -16.00
CA LEU A 332 -28.39 12.78 -16.54
C LEU A 332 -27.67 11.64 -15.77
N THR A 333 -27.74 10.43 -16.31
CA THR A 333 -27.32 9.18 -15.64
C THR A 333 -25.82 9.13 -15.26
N TYR A 334 -25.01 10.01 -15.83
CA TYR A 334 -23.59 10.12 -15.53
C TYR A 334 -23.29 10.97 -14.29
N ILE A 335 -24.27 11.72 -13.77
CA ILE A 335 -24.13 12.48 -12.52
C ILE A 335 -24.42 11.55 -11.35
N LYS A 336 -23.44 11.37 -10.47
CA LYS A 336 -23.53 10.55 -9.25
C LYS A 336 -24.09 11.33 -8.08
N ASN A 337 -23.60 12.54 -7.88
CA ASN A 337 -24.01 13.40 -6.78
C ASN A 337 -23.88 14.88 -7.18
N ILE A 338 -24.57 15.73 -6.42
CA ILE A 338 -24.55 17.19 -6.56
C ILE A 338 -24.37 17.76 -5.16
N HIS A 339 -23.40 18.67 -4.99
CA HIS A 339 -23.12 19.32 -3.72
C HIS A 339 -22.83 20.82 -3.91
N ASP A 340 -22.69 21.54 -2.81
CA ASP A 340 -22.47 22.99 -2.77
C ASP A 340 -23.49 23.81 -3.59
N PHE A 341 -24.78 23.42 -3.51
CA PHE A 341 -25.85 24.07 -4.29
C PHE A 341 -26.21 25.42 -3.69
N ARG A 342 -25.86 26.49 -4.39
CA ARG A 342 -26.09 27.89 -4.00
C ARG A 342 -26.83 28.65 -5.07
N VAL A 343 -27.75 29.54 -4.67
CA VAL A 343 -28.49 30.42 -5.53
C VAL A 343 -28.14 31.87 -5.23
N VAL A 344 -27.56 32.56 -6.20
CA VAL A 344 -27.19 33.98 -6.07
C VAL A 344 -28.05 34.83 -6.97
N LYS A 345 -29.09 35.46 -6.38
CA LYS A 345 -30.04 36.30 -7.08
C LYS A 345 -29.40 37.64 -7.43
N GLY A 346 -29.34 37.95 -8.72
CA GLY A 346 -28.90 39.23 -9.25
C GLY A 346 -30.05 40.06 -9.83
N PRO A 347 -29.79 41.34 -10.20
CA PRO A 347 -30.81 42.21 -10.75
C PRO A 347 -31.28 41.84 -12.18
N THR A 348 -30.45 41.11 -12.95
CA THR A 348 -30.72 40.76 -14.35
C THR A 348 -30.75 39.26 -14.58
N HIS A 349 -30.10 38.46 -13.73
CA HIS A 349 -30.02 37.02 -13.83
C HIS A 349 -29.76 36.41 -12.46
N THR A 350 -30.00 35.13 -12.30
CA THR A 350 -29.73 34.36 -11.09
C THR A 350 -28.62 33.35 -11.40
N ASN A 351 -27.54 33.42 -10.67
CA ASN A 351 -26.46 32.39 -10.75
C ASN A 351 -26.85 31.16 -9.91
N ILE A 352 -26.79 30.02 -10.55
CA ILE A 352 -26.99 28.72 -9.94
C ILE A 352 -25.60 28.07 -9.87
N VAL A 353 -25.04 28.03 -8.67
CA VAL A 353 -23.69 27.52 -8.40
C VAL A 353 -23.81 26.16 -7.74
N PHE A 354 -23.16 25.16 -8.28
CA PHE A 354 -23.08 23.83 -7.68
C PHE A 354 -22.00 22.98 -8.36
N ASP A 355 -21.59 21.96 -7.67
CA ASP A 355 -20.61 21.00 -8.15
C ASP A 355 -21.28 19.66 -8.44
N VAL A 356 -20.85 19.00 -9.52
CA VAL A 356 -21.37 17.70 -9.94
C VAL A 356 -20.27 16.65 -9.90
N ILE A 357 -20.57 15.51 -9.28
CA ILE A 357 -19.65 14.38 -9.24
C ILE A 357 -19.99 13.41 -10.36
N VAL A 358 -18.98 13.07 -11.15
CA VAL A 358 -19.08 12.20 -12.32
C VAL A 358 -18.12 11.01 -12.17
N GLU A 359 -18.49 9.84 -12.67
CA GLU A 359 -17.60 8.66 -12.66
C GLU A 359 -16.27 8.97 -13.36
N ILE A 360 -15.17 8.47 -12.79
CA ILE A 360 -13.82 8.64 -13.35
C ILE A 360 -13.71 8.10 -14.77
N ASP A 361 -14.42 7.00 -15.06
CA ASP A 361 -14.40 6.31 -16.34
C ASP A 361 -15.34 6.94 -17.39
N ASN A 362 -16.05 8.01 -17.05
CA ASN A 362 -16.89 8.71 -18.01
C ASN A 362 -16.03 9.36 -19.10
N LYS A 363 -16.34 9.04 -20.36
CA LYS A 363 -15.56 9.48 -21.54
C LYS A 363 -15.83 10.91 -21.97
N MET A 364 -16.89 11.53 -21.47
CA MET A 364 -17.21 12.94 -21.77
C MET A 364 -16.14 13.84 -21.14
N LYS A 365 -15.77 14.90 -21.84
CA LYS A 365 -14.88 15.93 -21.32
C LYS A 365 -15.66 16.83 -20.35
N ASP A 366 -15.01 17.35 -19.34
CA ASP A 366 -15.63 18.20 -18.32
C ASP A 366 -16.32 19.43 -18.96
N GLU A 367 -15.74 20.00 -20.01
CA GLU A 367 -16.32 21.10 -20.75
C GLU A 367 -17.61 20.73 -21.51
N GLU A 368 -17.74 19.50 -21.98
CA GLU A 368 -18.95 18.98 -22.62
C GLU A 368 -20.07 18.80 -21.59
N ILE A 369 -19.73 18.23 -20.44
CA ILE A 369 -20.63 18.07 -19.30
C ILE A 369 -21.14 19.43 -18.81
N LYS A 370 -20.23 20.39 -18.56
CA LYS A 370 -20.59 21.76 -18.16
C LYS A 370 -21.55 22.40 -19.16
N LYS A 371 -21.24 22.30 -20.44
CA LYS A 371 -22.08 22.89 -21.50
C LYS A 371 -23.48 22.28 -21.54
N GLU A 372 -23.59 20.96 -21.39
CA GLU A 372 -24.87 20.27 -21.34
C GLU A 372 -25.71 20.72 -20.14
N ILE A 373 -25.11 20.77 -18.95
CA ILE A 373 -25.78 21.22 -17.72
C ILE A 373 -26.17 22.68 -17.79
N VAL A 374 -25.33 23.58 -18.31
CA VAL A 374 -25.63 25.01 -18.48
C VAL A 374 -26.82 25.19 -19.47
N ASN A 375 -26.85 24.44 -20.57
CA ASN A 375 -27.97 24.48 -21.51
C ASN A 375 -29.27 23.97 -20.87
N LEU A 376 -29.20 22.90 -20.08
CA LEU A 376 -30.35 22.36 -19.34
C LEU A 376 -30.90 23.41 -18.37
N ILE A 377 -30.08 24.05 -17.56
CA ILE A 377 -30.44 25.09 -16.60
C ILE A 377 -31.09 26.27 -17.32
N SER A 378 -30.50 26.76 -18.41
CA SER A 378 -31.03 27.88 -19.22
C SER A 378 -32.34 27.52 -19.92
N SER A 379 -32.64 26.24 -20.17
CA SER A 379 -33.91 25.78 -20.72
C SER A 379 -35.03 25.78 -19.69
N ILE A 380 -34.72 25.72 -18.39
CA ILE A 380 -35.71 25.80 -17.30
C ILE A 380 -36.16 27.25 -17.11
N ASP A 381 -35.22 28.17 -17.02
CA ASP A 381 -35.47 29.62 -16.97
C ASP A 381 -34.32 30.36 -17.67
N SER A 382 -34.69 31.25 -18.61
CA SER A 382 -33.75 32.02 -19.41
C SER A 382 -32.91 33.02 -18.58
N THR A 383 -33.31 33.33 -17.36
CA THR A 383 -32.58 34.19 -16.42
C THR A 383 -31.55 33.39 -15.59
N TYR A 384 -31.59 32.07 -15.59
CA TYR A 384 -30.66 31.24 -14.87
C TYR A 384 -29.30 31.12 -15.58
N ARG A 385 -28.22 31.23 -14.82
CA ARG A 385 -26.85 31.09 -15.28
C ARG A 385 -26.17 30.02 -14.43
N GLY A 386 -25.88 28.86 -15.03
CA GLY A 386 -25.17 27.78 -14.36
C GLY A 386 -23.68 28.12 -14.22
N VAL A 387 -23.18 28.06 -12.99
CA VAL A 387 -21.74 28.10 -12.63
C VAL A 387 -21.42 26.73 -12.05
N ILE A 388 -20.86 25.87 -12.89
CA ILE A 388 -20.75 24.43 -12.60
C ILE A 388 -19.29 24.03 -12.48
N THR A 389 -18.94 23.36 -11.39
CA THR A 389 -17.69 22.59 -11.28
C THR A 389 -17.99 21.12 -11.59
N VAL A 390 -17.10 20.45 -12.31
CA VAL A 390 -17.20 19.02 -12.57
C VAL A 390 -16.06 18.32 -11.85
N ASP A 391 -16.43 17.49 -10.88
CA ASP A 391 -15.50 16.69 -10.10
C ASP A 391 -15.55 15.23 -10.56
N ARG A 392 -14.37 14.63 -10.67
CA ARG A 392 -14.24 13.20 -10.97
C ARG A 392 -14.21 12.41 -9.68
N ASP A 393 -14.98 11.33 -9.64
CA ASP A 393 -15.06 10.45 -8.47
C ASP A 393 -13.78 9.62 -8.30
N TYR A 394 -12.72 10.24 -7.77
CA TYR A 394 -11.48 9.54 -7.46
C TYR A 394 -11.55 8.67 -6.21
N ILE A 395 -12.54 8.88 -5.34
CA ILE A 395 -12.59 8.32 -3.99
C ILE A 395 -13.76 7.33 -3.82
N ALA A 396 -14.77 7.37 -4.72
CA ALA A 396 -15.96 6.50 -4.73
C ALA A 396 -16.76 6.50 -3.40
N PHE A 397 -16.93 7.68 -2.78
CA PHE A 397 -17.72 7.87 -1.56
C PHE A 397 -18.81 8.92 -1.76
N HIS A 398 -20.03 8.43 -1.86
CA HIS A 398 -21.23 9.28 -1.91
C HIS A 398 -22.34 8.70 -1.05
#